data_4aa7b4b91e044239466a0b24359c00fa
#
_entry.id   4aa7b4b91e044239466a0b24359c00fa
#
_cell.length_a   1.000
_cell.length_b   1.000
_cell.length_c   1.000
_cell.angle_alpha   90.00
_cell.angle_beta   90.00
_cell.angle_gamma   90.00
#
_symmetry.space_group_name_H-M   'P 1'
#
loop_
_entity.id
_entity.type
_entity.pdbx_description
1 polymer ?
#
loop_
_entity_poly.entity_id
_entity_poly.type
_entity_poly.pdbx_seq_one_letter_code
_entity_poly.pdbx_strand_id
1 'polypeptide(L)'
;MKVLGVSGSPIKNSNTDRALKLALESTGLETEFIKLKDYAVAPCQACLGCVKTNKCVIEDDGIELAEKAKEADALIIAGFTPYSSLDARTKAFIERLYPLRHIHGYMAGKPGGAIITCAVPADNEMLPPACDFGVNAIKFYMMEEGMEFIGEVRVNGNVPCIKCDHGDECKMTGIKMLCGPEATIASVGVNTFEEQAEATKAAVELGKNIAAKLKSK
;
A
#
# COMPACT_ATOMS: atom_id res chain seq x y z
N MET A 1 -15.43 -5.14 15.63
CA MET A 1 -14.08 -4.68 15.25
C MET A 1 -13.97 -4.75 13.73
N LYS A 2 -13.64 -3.62 13.11
CA LYS A 2 -13.57 -3.46 11.65
C LYS A 2 -12.16 -3.13 11.21
N VAL A 3 -11.66 -3.82 10.18
CA VAL A 3 -10.35 -3.57 9.56
C VAL A 3 -10.54 -2.94 8.20
N LEU A 4 -9.97 -1.75 7.98
CA LEU A 4 -9.96 -1.09 6.69
C LEU A 4 -8.70 -1.45 5.92
N GLY A 5 -8.87 -1.95 4.70
CA GLY A 5 -7.79 -2.17 3.74
C GLY A 5 -7.88 -1.24 2.55
N VAL A 6 -6.81 -0.53 2.24
CA VAL A 6 -6.77 0.48 1.17
C VAL A 6 -5.70 0.12 0.14
N SER A 7 -6.09 -0.03 -1.12
CA SER A 7 -5.19 -0.34 -2.25
C SER A 7 -5.00 0.84 -3.19
N GLY A 8 -3.74 1.27 -3.38
CA GLY A 8 -3.35 2.29 -4.36
C GLY A 8 -3.17 1.78 -5.79
N SER A 9 -3.16 0.46 -6.00
CA SER A 9 -2.94 -0.09 -7.34
C SER A 9 -4.06 0.32 -8.32
N PRO A 10 -3.73 0.82 -9.51
CA PRO A 10 -4.73 1.14 -10.54
C PRO A 10 -5.23 -0.10 -11.30
N ILE A 11 -4.53 -1.21 -11.21
CA ILE A 11 -4.82 -2.44 -11.97
C ILE A 11 -5.88 -3.25 -11.23
N LYS A 12 -6.93 -3.65 -11.94
CA LYS A 12 -7.99 -4.51 -11.38
C LYS A 12 -7.40 -5.87 -10.97
N ASN A 13 -7.71 -6.30 -9.77
CA ASN A 13 -7.27 -7.59 -9.21
C ASN A 13 -5.74 -7.80 -9.31
N SER A 14 -4.97 -6.75 -9.02
CA SER A 14 -3.50 -6.77 -9.04
C SER A 14 -2.92 -7.67 -7.94
N ASN A 15 -1.61 -7.97 -8.02
CA ASN A 15 -0.89 -8.62 -6.92
C ASN A 15 -1.10 -7.88 -5.59
N THR A 16 -1.06 -6.54 -5.61
CA THR A 16 -1.33 -5.67 -4.45
C THR A 16 -2.74 -5.90 -3.88
N ASP A 17 -3.75 -5.98 -4.75
CA ASP A 17 -5.14 -6.20 -4.31
C ASP A 17 -5.31 -7.59 -3.69
N ARG A 18 -4.72 -8.61 -4.30
CA ARG A 18 -4.86 -10.00 -3.84
C ARG A 18 -4.14 -10.20 -2.51
N ALA A 19 -2.94 -9.64 -2.36
CA ALA A 19 -2.23 -9.64 -1.09
C ALA A 19 -3.01 -8.95 0.03
N LEU A 20 -3.61 -7.79 -0.26
CA LEU A 20 -4.44 -7.06 0.71
C LEU A 20 -5.70 -7.85 1.08
N LYS A 21 -6.39 -8.43 0.10
CA LYS A 21 -7.58 -9.25 0.37
C LYS A 21 -7.26 -10.46 1.24
N LEU A 22 -6.16 -11.17 0.95
CA LEU A 22 -5.72 -12.30 1.77
C LEU A 22 -5.40 -11.87 3.22
N ALA A 23 -4.75 -10.73 3.41
CA ALA A 23 -4.48 -10.19 4.74
C ALA A 23 -5.79 -9.83 5.47
N LEU A 24 -6.74 -9.17 4.79
CA LEU A 24 -8.06 -8.84 5.36
C LEU A 24 -8.85 -10.09 5.75
N GLU A 25 -8.97 -11.07 4.86
CA GLU A 25 -9.64 -12.36 5.11
C GLU A 25 -9.01 -13.09 6.30
N SER A 26 -7.68 -13.05 6.42
CA SER A 26 -6.94 -13.72 7.50
C SER A 26 -7.16 -13.09 8.88
N THR A 27 -7.75 -11.90 8.97
CA THR A 27 -8.14 -11.31 10.25
C THR A 27 -9.31 -12.06 10.91
N GLY A 28 -10.21 -12.64 10.12
CA GLY A 28 -11.47 -13.24 10.58
C GLY A 28 -12.42 -12.23 11.24
N LEU A 29 -12.22 -10.93 10.95
CA LEU A 29 -13.04 -9.82 11.48
C LEU A 29 -13.89 -9.21 10.36
N GLU A 30 -14.71 -8.22 10.68
CA GLU A 30 -15.36 -7.37 9.70
C GLU A 30 -14.31 -6.58 8.92
N THR A 31 -14.39 -6.57 7.58
CA THR A 31 -13.41 -5.90 6.74
C THR A 31 -14.06 -5.06 5.67
N GLU A 32 -13.40 -3.96 5.33
CA GLU A 32 -13.75 -3.15 4.16
C GLU A 32 -12.53 -3.01 3.25
N PHE A 33 -12.70 -3.29 1.97
CA PHE A 33 -11.66 -3.13 0.95
C PHE A 33 -11.95 -1.89 0.10
N ILE A 34 -11.03 -0.95 0.08
CA ILE A 34 -11.08 0.28 -0.71
C ILE A 34 -10.06 0.22 -1.83
N LYS A 35 -10.48 0.60 -3.04
CA LYS A 35 -9.58 0.76 -4.19
C LYS A 35 -9.49 2.23 -4.58
N LEU A 36 -8.35 2.86 -4.30
CA LEU A 36 -8.17 4.32 -4.48
C LEU A 36 -8.36 4.82 -5.90
N LYS A 37 -8.23 3.95 -6.92
CA LYS A 37 -8.49 4.36 -8.31
C LYS A 37 -9.96 4.74 -8.56
N ASP A 38 -10.86 4.28 -7.71
CA ASP A 38 -12.30 4.51 -7.85
C ASP A 38 -12.76 5.78 -7.10
N TYR A 39 -11.81 6.50 -6.48
CA TYR A 39 -12.01 7.72 -5.70
C TYR A 39 -11.17 8.88 -6.23
N ALA A 40 -11.73 10.08 -6.20
CA ALA A 40 -11.02 11.32 -6.52
C ALA A 40 -10.43 11.91 -5.24
N VAL A 41 -9.12 11.78 -5.04
CA VAL A 41 -8.42 12.27 -3.86
C VAL A 41 -7.29 13.19 -4.28
N ALA A 42 -7.47 14.49 -4.11
CA ALA A 42 -6.41 15.48 -4.32
C ALA A 42 -5.37 15.43 -3.20
N PRO A 43 -4.10 15.76 -3.46
CA PRO A 43 -3.08 15.84 -2.41
C PRO A 43 -3.40 16.94 -1.40
N CYS A 44 -2.86 16.83 -0.19
CA CYS A 44 -2.98 17.83 0.85
C CYS A 44 -2.33 19.15 0.43
N GLN A 45 -3.01 20.27 0.66
CA GLN A 45 -2.50 21.63 0.34
C GLN A 45 -1.82 22.33 1.53
N ALA A 46 -1.63 21.65 2.65
CA ALA A 46 -1.04 22.19 3.87
C ALA A 46 -1.71 23.49 4.37
N CYS A 47 -2.98 23.71 4.06
CA CYS A 47 -3.71 24.94 4.37
C CYS A 47 -4.16 25.06 5.83
N LEU A 48 -4.03 24.00 6.64
CA LEU A 48 -4.44 23.90 8.04
C LEU A 48 -5.94 24.19 8.31
N GLY A 49 -6.77 24.19 7.27
CA GLY A 49 -8.22 24.40 7.42
C GLY A 49 -8.93 23.32 8.24
N CYS A 50 -8.29 22.14 8.40
CA CYS A 50 -8.81 21.01 9.16
C CYS A 50 -8.56 21.08 10.69
N VAL A 51 -7.71 21.99 11.18
CA VAL A 51 -7.24 22.00 12.59
C VAL A 51 -8.38 22.03 13.60
N LYS A 52 -9.41 22.84 13.34
CA LYS A 52 -10.52 23.03 14.31
C LYS A 52 -11.61 21.97 14.22
N THR A 53 -11.74 21.31 13.08
CA THR A 53 -12.89 20.44 12.78
C THR A 53 -12.53 18.98 12.61
N ASN A 54 -11.22 18.66 12.51
CA ASN A 54 -10.72 17.36 12.11
C ASN A 54 -11.31 16.86 10.76
N LYS A 55 -11.76 17.79 9.92
CA LYS A 55 -12.30 17.51 8.60
C LYS A 55 -11.57 18.35 7.54
N CYS A 56 -11.19 17.72 6.44
CA CYS A 56 -10.54 18.44 5.33
C CYS A 56 -11.51 19.43 4.68
N VAL A 57 -10.96 20.58 4.23
CA VAL A 57 -11.72 21.60 3.51
C VAL A 57 -11.75 21.39 2.00
N ILE A 58 -10.97 20.43 1.47
CA ILE A 58 -10.99 20.05 0.07
C ILE A 58 -12.19 19.13 -0.14
N GLU A 59 -13.15 19.57 -0.92
CA GLU A 59 -14.39 18.86 -1.22
C GLU A 59 -14.16 17.79 -2.30
N ASP A 60 -13.71 16.61 -1.86
CA ASP A 60 -13.50 15.41 -2.66
C ASP A 60 -13.69 14.15 -1.82
N ASP A 61 -13.49 12.97 -2.41
CA ASP A 61 -13.68 11.68 -1.74
C ASP A 61 -12.70 11.43 -0.59
N GLY A 62 -11.63 12.24 -0.46
CA GLY A 62 -10.69 12.16 0.65
C GLY A 62 -11.35 12.42 2.00
N ILE A 63 -12.47 13.14 2.05
CA ILE A 63 -13.26 13.34 3.28
C ILE A 63 -13.90 12.02 3.72
N GLU A 64 -14.57 11.33 2.81
CA GLU A 64 -15.21 10.02 3.08
C GLU A 64 -14.16 8.98 3.52
N LEU A 65 -13.04 8.92 2.81
CA LEU A 65 -11.97 7.97 3.12
C LEU A 65 -11.33 8.23 4.48
N ALA A 66 -11.19 9.49 4.89
CA ALA A 66 -10.71 9.84 6.22
C ALA A 66 -11.71 9.41 7.33
N GLU A 67 -13.02 9.61 7.13
CA GLU A 67 -14.01 9.13 8.09
C GLU A 67 -14.02 7.59 8.19
N LYS A 68 -13.90 6.86 7.07
CA LYS A 68 -13.76 5.40 7.10
C LYS A 68 -12.51 4.94 7.87
N ALA A 69 -11.38 5.62 7.70
CA ALA A 69 -10.16 5.32 8.45
C ALA A 69 -10.31 5.63 9.95
N LYS A 70 -11.02 6.70 10.28
CA LYS A 70 -11.33 7.07 11.67
C LYS A 70 -12.25 6.05 12.35
N GLU A 71 -13.26 5.53 11.64
CA GLU A 71 -14.22 4.56 12.16
C GLU A 71 -13.65 3.14 12.29
N ALA A 72 -12.66 2.80 11.48
CA ALA A 72 -12.01 1.49 11.53
C ALA A 72 -11.15 1.32 12.79
N ASP A 73 -11.08 0.10 13.32
CA ASP A 73 -10.24 -0.26 14.46
C ASP A 73 -8.79 -0.54 14.06
N ALA A 74 -8.55 -0.87 12.77
CA ALA A 74 -7.23 -1.11 12.20
C ALA A 74 -7.17 -0.68 10.74
N LEU A 75 -5.94 -0.40 10.24
CA LEU A 75 -5.71 0.06 8.87
C LEU A 75 -4.57 -0.72 8.21
N ILE A 76 -4.85 -1.33 7.05
CA ILE A 76 -3.83 -1.92 6.17
C ILE A 76 -3.74 -1.08 4.90
N ILE A 77 -2.57 -0.53 4.62
CA ILE A 77 -2.32 0.27 3.42
C ILE A 77 -1.47 -0.53 2.44
N ALA A 78 -1.97 -0.69 1.22
CA ALA A 78 -1.30 -1.42 0.16
C ALA A 78 -0.99 -0.52 -1.04
N GLY A 79 0.26 -0.48 -1.47
CA GLY A 79 0.74 0.34 -2.57
C GLY A 79 1.72 -0.39 -3.48
N PHE A 80 2.27 0.35 -4.44
CA PHE A 80 3.32 -0.12 -5.34
C PHE A 80 4.37 0.97 -5.52
N THR A 81 5.51 0.66 -6.15
CA THR A 81 6.66 1.58 -6.18
C THR A 81 7.08 2.01 -7.59
N PRO A 82 6.34 2.94 -8.23
CA PRO A 82 6.83 3.59 -9.43
C PRO A 82 8.02 4.49 -9.07
N TYR A 83 9.07 4.46 -9.91
CA TYR A 83 10.29 5.27 -9.69
C TYR A 83 10.86 5.13 -8.27
N SER A 84 10.85 3.89 -7.75
CA SER A 84 11.41 3.54 -6.44
C SER A 84 10.80 4.29 -5.25
N SER A 85 9.56 4.77 -5.34
CA SER A 85 8.86 5.44 -4.26
C SER A 85 7.40 4.97 -4.18
N LEU A 86 6.74 5.24 -3.06
CA LEU A 86 5.31 4.95 -2.92
C LEU A 86 4.49 5.65 -4.00
N ASP A 87 3.53 4.96 -4.60
CA ASP A 87 2.66 5.52 -5.62
C ASP A 87 1.89 6.75 -5.15
N ALA A 88 1.62 7.66 -6.09
CA ALA A 88 1.02 8.96 -5.80
C ALA A 88 -0.39 8.86 -5.19
N ARG A 89 -1.21 7.85 -5.56
CA ARG A 89 -2.56 7.68 -4.99
C ARG A 89 -2.50 7.30 -3.52
N THR A 90 -1.66 6.32 -3.19
CA THR A 90 -1.44 5.90 -1.80
C THR A 90 -0.86 7.06 -0.99
N LYS A 91 0.09 7.80 -1.56
CA LYS A 91 0.69 8.97 -0.88
C LYS A 91 -0.35 10.08 -0.66
N ALA A 92 -1.15 10.43 -1.66
CA ALA A 92 -2.24 11.40 -1.51
C ALA A 92 -3.25 10.97 -0.44
N PHE A 93 -3.67 9.70 -0.43
CA PHE A 93 -4.55 9.16 0.61
C PHE A 93 -3.95 9.37 2.01
N ILE A 94 -2.68 8.98 2.23
CA ILE A 94 -1.99 9.16 3.52
C ILE A 94 -1.99 10.64 3.94
N GLU A 95 -1.66 11.56 3.04
CA GLU A 95 -1.65 12.99 3.34
C GLU A 95 -3.04 13.54 3.68
N ARG A 96 -4.08 12.95 3.11
CA ARG A 96 -5.47 13.35 3.35
C ARG A 96 -6.05 12.76 4.65
N LEU A 97 -5.30 11.90 5.36
CA LEU A 97 -5.60 11.50 6.74
C LEU A 97 -5.10 12.50 7.79
N TYR A 98 -4.29 13.50 7.40
CA TYR A 98 -3.78 14.55 8.30
C TYR A 98 -4.85 15.24 9.18
N PRO A 99 -6.08 15.47 8.71
CA PRO A 99 -7.15 16.00 9.58
C PRO A 99 -7.40 15.20 10.86
N LEU A 100 -7.14 13.90 10.85
CA LEU A 100 -7.42 13.02 11.99
C LEU A 100 -6.42 13.19 13.14
N ARG A 101 -5.28 13.87 12.87
CA ARG A 101 -4.22 14.10 13.86
C ARG A 101 -4.59 15.14 14.89
N HIS A 102 -5.23 16.24 14.47
CA HIS A 102 -5.39 17.44 15.29
C HIS A 102 -6.20 17.18 16.55
N ILE A 103 -5.67 17.65 17.70
CA ILE A 103 -6.28 17.63 19.03
C ILE A 103 -6.58 16.19 19.51
N HIS A 104 -7.29 15.39 18.72
CA HIS A 104 -7.84 14.10 19.15
C HIS A 104 -6.93 12.90 18.84
N GLY A 105 -6.07 12.98 17.82
CA GLY A 105 -5.22 11.85 17.44
C GLY A 105 -6.01 10.58 17.15
N TYR A 106 -7.04 10.65 16.30
CA TYR A 106 -7.99 9.55 16.08
C TYR A 106 -7.37 8.25 15.59
N MET A 107 -6.14 8.30 15.05
CA MET A 107 -5.42 7.10 14.61
C MET A 107 -4.52 6.51 15.70
N ALA A 108 -4.26 7.25 16.77
CA ALA A 108 -3.33 6.81 17.81
C ALA A 108 -3.77 5.50 18.48
N GLY A 109 -2.82 4.60 18.64
CA GLY A 109 -3.02 3.28 19.24
C GLY A 109 -3.72 2.25 18.32
N LYS A 110 -4.18 2.62 17.12
CA LYS A 110 -4.74 1.63 16.18
C LYS A 110 -3.63 0.78 15.58
N PRO A 111 -3.77 -0.55 15.48
CA PRO A 111 -2.82 -1.37 14.76
C PRO A 111 -2.93 -1.12 13.25
N GLY A 112 -1.79 -1.21 12.56
CA GLY A 112 -1.76 -1.07 11.12
C GLY A 112 -0.62 -1.86 10.47
N GLY A 113 -0.69 -2.00 9.15
CA GLY A 113 0.34 -2.70 8.38
C GLY A 113 0.48 -2.18 6.95
N ALA A 114 1.61 -2.51 6.34
CA ALA A 114 1.95 -2.12 4.98
C ALA A 114 2.02 -3.33 4.04
N ILE A 115 1.53 -3.17 2.82
CA ILE A 115 1.73 -4.15 1.74
C ILE A 115 2.31 -3.41 0.54
N ILE A 116 3.49 -3.80 0.07
CA ILE A 116 4.14 -3.14 -1.06
C ILE A 116 4.44 -4.13 -2.17
N THR A 117 3.99 -3.80 -3.36
CA THR A 117 4.36 -4.49 -4.60
C THR A 117 5.48 -3.73 -5.30
N CYS A 118 6.61 -4.37 -5.52
CA CYS A 118 7.81 -3.79 -6.11
C CYS A 118 8.34 -4.69 -7.23
N ALA A 119 8.71 -4.11 -8.38
CA ALA A 119 9.34 -4.87 -9.47
C ALA A 119 10.85 -5.02 -9.28
N VAL A 120 11.48 -4.20 -8.44
CA VAL A 120 12.92 -4.32 -8.12
C VAL A 120 13.11 -5.47 -7.14
N PRO A 121 13.88 -6.51 -7.47
CA PRO A 121 14.19 -7.60 -6.54
C PRO A 121 14.88 -7.09 -5.28
N ALA A 122 14.64 -7.76 -4.16
CA ALA A 122 15.18 -7.35 -2.86
C ALA A 122 16.72 -7.44 -2.78
N ASP A 123 17.33 -8.31 -3.57
CA ASP A 123 18.77 -8.54 -3.69
C ASP A 123 19.46 -7.69 -4.77
N ASN A 124 18.73 -6.76 -5.39
CA ASN A 124 19.30 -5.88 -6.40
C ASN A 124 20.09 -4.74 -5.75
N GLU A 125 21.42 -4.76 -5.92
CA GLU A 125 22.34 -3.76 -5.35
C GLU A 125 22.55 -2.53 -6.26
N MET A 126 22.11 -2.60 -7.52
CA MET A 126 22.34 -1.51 -8.50
C MET A 126 21.24 -0.44 -8.48
N LEU A 127 20.05 -0.80 -8.08
CA LEU A 127 18.88 0.09 -8.06
C LEU A 127 18.51 0.46 -6.62
N PRO A 128 17.82 1.61 -6.43
CA PRO A 128 17.35 1.99 -5.11
C PRO A 128 16.49 0.90 -4.49
N PRO A 129 16.53 0.71 -3.16
CA PRO A 129 15.71 -0.28 -2.44
C PRO A 129 14.24 0.13 -2.42
N ALA A 130 13.60 0.05 -3.58
CA ALA A 130 12.27 0.59 -3.84
C ALA A 130 11.20 0.04 -2.90
N CYS A 131 11.29 -1.24 -2.53
CA CYS A 131 10.35 -1.84 -1.60
C CYS A 131 10.47 -1.22 -0.21
N ASP A 132 11.69 -0.97 0.27
CA ASP A 132 11.94 -0.33 1.57
C ASP A 132 11.40 1.10 1.60
N PHE A 133 11.58 1.86 0.53
CA PHE A 133 11.03 3.21 0.44
C PHE A 133 9.50 3.22 0.47
N GLY A 134 8.86 2.28 -0.22
CA GLY A 134 7.41 2.12 -0.17
C GLY A 134 6.90 1.74 1.22
N VAL A 135 7.52 0.74 1.84
CA VAL A 135 7.19 0.30 3.21
C VAL A 135 7.40 1.43 4.21
N ASN A 136 8.56 2.09 4.16
CA ASN A 136 8.90 3.15 5.10
C ASN A 136 7.96 4.36 4.98
N ALA A 137 7.50 4.70 3.79
CA ALA A 137 6.53 5.78 3.61
C ALA A 137 5.22 5.52 4.39
N ILE A 138 4.74 4.26 4.40
CA ILE A 138 3.55 3.87 5.15
C ILE A 138 3.87 3.74 6.64
N LYS A 139 4.97 3.07 6.98
CA LYS A 139 5.40 2.82 8.36
C LYS A 139 5.60 4.12 9.12
N PHE A 140 6.29 5.11 8.53
CA PHE A 140 6.55 6.39 9.18
C PHE A 140 5.28 7.21 9.36
N TYR A 141 4.36 7.18 8.37
CA TYR A 141 3.03 7.74 8.57
C TYR A 141 2.36 7.15 9.83
N MET A 142 2.33 5.81 9.93
CA MET A 142 1.71 5.15 11.08
C MET A 142 2.38 5.53 12.40
N MET A 143 3.72 5.56 12.42
CA MET A 143 4.48 5.95 13.59
C MET A 143 4.21 7.41 14.00
N GLU A 144 4.17 8.33 13.03
CA GLU A 144 3.92 9.74 13.28
C GLU A 144 2.49 10.03 13.77
N GLU A 145 1.53 9.19 13.39
CA GLU A 145 0.14 9.25 13.88
C GLU A 145 -0.07 8.47 15.20
N GLY A 146 0.99 7.93 15.78
CA GLY A 146 0.90 7.15 17.02
C GLY A 146 0.22 5.79 16.85
N MET A 147 0.11 5.28 15.63
CA MET A 147 -0.38 3.93 15.34
C MET A 147 0.66 2.88 15.72
N GLU A 148 0.19 1.65 15.97
CA GLU A 148 1.06 0.51 16.19
C GLU A 148 1.33 -0.21 14.86
N PHE A 149 2.55 -0.11 14.34
CA PHE A 149 2.96 -0.83 13.13
C PHE A 149 3.17 -2.31 13.44
N ILE A 150 2.30 -3.17 12.91
CA ILE A 150 2.28 -4.62 13.21
C ILE A 150 3.20 -5.41 12.29
N GLY A 151 3.36 -4.97 11.04
CA GLY A 151 4.22 -5.65 10.07
C GLY A 151 3.99 -5.23 8.64
N GLU A 152 4.71 -5.89 7.75
CA GLU A 152 4.72 -5.59 6.33
C GLU A 152 4.65 -6.84 5.47
N VAL A 153 4.17 -6.70 4.24
CA VAL A 153 4.19 -7.72 3.19
C VAL A 153 4.88 -7.15 1.96
N ARG A 154 5.88 -7.85 1.48
CA ARG A 154 6.64 -7.52 0.26
C ARG A 154 6.23 -8.46 -0.85
N VAL A 155 5.78 -7.92 -1.96
CA VAL A 155 5.28 -8.69 -3.10
C VAL A 155 6.12 -8.36 -4.32
N ASN A 156 6.67 -9.38 -4.98
CA ASN A 156 7.33 -9.17 -6.26
C ASN A 156 6.29 -8.80 -7.31
N GLY A 157 6.52 -7.65 -7.93
CA GLY A 157 5.69 -7.12 -8.99
C GLY A 157 6.19 -7.48 -10.38
N ASN A 158 5.58 -6.84 -11.35
CA ASN A 158 5.93 -6.97 -12.75
C ASN A 158 6.27 -5.59 -13.31
N VAL A 159 7.32 -5.51 -14.11
CA VAL A 159 7.61 -4.29 -14.87
C VAL A 159 6.52 -4.07 -15.94
N PRO A 160 6.12 -2.82 -16.21
CA PRO A 160 5.11 -2.52 -17.24
C PRO A 160 5.48 -3.04 -18.63
N CYS A 161 6.78 -3.20 -18.90
CA CYS A 161 7.31 -3.70 -20.16
C CYS A 161 6.76 -5.07 -20.57
N ILE A 162 6.33 -5.90 -19.61
CA ILE A 162 5.71 -7.21 -19.88
C ILE A 162 4.38 -7.07 -20.65
N LYS A 163 3.70 -5.92 -20.52
CA LYS A 163 2.36 -5.69 -21.10
C LYS A 163 2.31 -4.55 -22.11
N CYS A 164 3.45 -3.94 -22.45
CA CYS A 164 3.48 -2.78 -23.35
C CYS A 164 3.69 -3.14 -24.82
N ASP A 165 3.82 -4.43 -25.13
CA ASP A 165 4.06 -5.00 -26.48
C ASP A 165 5.41 -4.61 -27.14
N HIS A 166 6.24 -3.79 -26.45
CA HIS A 166 7.52 -3.31 -26.93
C HIS A 166 8.70 -3.66 -25.99
N GLY A 167 8.47 -4.50 -25.01
CA GLY A 167 9.45 -4.75 -23.94
C GLY A 167 10.79 -5.29 -24.42
N ASP A 168 10.82 -6.10 -25.47
CA ASP A 168 12.06 -6.70 -25.99
C ASP A 168 12.85 -5.74 -26.89
N GLU A 169 12.20 -4.80 -27.56
CA GLU A 169 12.79 -3.85 -28.51
C GLU A 169 13.11 -2.48 -27.88
N CYS A 170 12.55 -2.21 -26.69
CA CYS A 170 12.64 -0.90 -26.06
C CYS A 170 14.06 -0.59 -25.58
N LYS A 171 14.56 0.61 -25.90
CA LYS A 171 15.88 1.08 -25.44
C LYS A 171 15.96 1.24 -23.92
N MET A 172 14.82 1.48 -23.25
CA MET A 172 14.72 1.68 -21.80
C MET A 172 13.87 0.58 -21.15
N THR A 173 14.07 -0.67 -21.58
CA THR A 173 13.30 -1.78 -21.04
C THR A 173 13.69 -2.10 -19.60
N GLY A 174 12.72 -2.09 -18.71
CA GLY A 174 12.89 -2.54 -17.33
C GLY A 174 13.22 -4.03 -17.22
N ILE A 175 12.88 -4.83 -18.23
CA ILE A 175 13.20 -6.27 -18.27
C ILE A 175 14.70 -6.47 -18.27
N LYS A 176 15.42 -5.87 -19.23
CA LYS A 176 16.89 -5.98 -19.30
C LYS A 176 17.59 -5.29 -18.14
N MET A 177 17.02 -4.21 -17.64
CA MET A 177 17.56 -3.48 -16.48
C MET A 177 17.52 -4.32 -15.19
N LEU A 178 16.46 -5.10 -14.99
CA LEU A 178 16.26 -5.87 -13.75
C LEU A 178 16.73 -7.33 -13.85
N CYS A 179 16.62 -7.92 -15.04
CA CYS A 179 16.83 -9.36 -15.23
C CYS A 179 18.04 -9.71 -16.10
N GLY A 180 18.82 -8.69 -16.51
CA GLY A 180 20.03 -8.87 -17.31
C GLY A 180 19.83 -8.62 -18.81
N PRO A 181 20.94 -8.38 -19.56
CA PRO A 181 20.90 -7.88 -20.94
C PRO A 181 20.22 -8.84 -21.95
N GLU A 182 20.22 -10.14 -21.67
CA GLU A 182 19.62 -11.17 -22.52
C GLU A 182 18.18 -11.50 -22.15
N ALA A 183 17.63 -10.85 -21.11
CA ALA A 183 16.27 -11.12 -20.66
C ALA A 183 15.23 -10.62 -21.67
N THR A 184 14.19 -11.43 -21.89
CA THR A 184 13.05 -11.15 -22.77
C THR A 184 11.74 -11.25 -22.00
N ILE A 185 10.64 -10.72 -22.55
CA ILE A 185 9.31 -10.89 -22.00
C ILE A 185 9.02 -12.37 -21.72
N ALA A 186 9.35 -13.23 -22.68
CA ALA A 186 9.09 -14.68 -22.59
C ALA A 186 9.93 -15.36 -21.48
N SER A 187 11.19 -14.95 -21.29
CA SER A 187 12.06 -15.55 -20.28
C SER A 187 11.72 -15.12 -18.86
N VAL A 188 11.22 -13.90 -18.68
CA VAL A 188 10.88 -13.35 -17.35
C VAL A 188 9.50 -13.81 -16.87
N GLY A 189 8.54 -13.95 -17.79
CA GLY A 189 7.18 -14.33 -17.45
C GLY A 189 6.44 -13.30 -16.61
N VAL A 190 5.37 -13.74 -15.96
CA VAL A 190 4.51 -12.90 -15.10
C VAL A 190 4.56 -13.43 -13.66
N ASN A 191 5.03 -12.62 -12.75
CA ASN A 191 4.95 -12.93 -11.32
C ASN A 191 3.51 -12.78 -10.83
N THR A 192 2.95 -13.83 -10.27
CA THR A 192 1.66 -13.81 -9.58
C THR A 192 1.86 -13.83 -8.06
N PHE A 193 0.96 -13.21 -7.32
CA PHE A 193 1.06 -13.18 -5.86
C PHE A 193 0.97 -14.59 -5.25
N GLU A 194 0.10 -15.42 -5.79
CA GLU A 194 -0.20 -16.76 -5.27
C GLU A 194 0.98 -17.73 -5.38
N GLU A 195 1.89 -17.49 -6.33
CA GLU A 195 3.11 -18.28 -6.53
C GLU A 195 4.25 -17.86 -5.58
N GLN A 196 4.07 -16.79 -4.81
CA GLN A 196 5.06 -16.25 -3.89
C GLN A 196 4.79 -16.72 -2.46
N ALA A 197 5.31 -17.89 -2.09
CA ALA A 197 5.03 -18.55 -0.81
C ALA A 197 5.31 -17.64 0.42
N GLU A 198 6.43 -16.91 0.40
CA GLU A 198 6.79 -15.99 1.50
C GLU A 198 5.82 -14.80 1.59
N ALA A 199 5.43 -14.22 0.47
CA ALA A 199 4.50 -13.10 0.45
C ALA A 199 3.09 -13.53 0.89
N THR A 200 2.63 -14.69 0.46
CA THR A 200 1.32 -15.24 0.87
C THR A 200 1.31 -15.58 2.36
N LYS A 201 2.37 -16.19 2.88
CA LYS A 201 2.53 -16.46 4.30
C LYS A 201 2.54 -15.16 5.12
N ALA A 202 3.33 -14.16 4.70
CA ALA A 202 3.41 -12.87 5.37
C ALA A 202 2.05 -12.14 5.38
N ALA A 203 1.26 -12.22 4.30
CA ALA A 203 -0.07 -11.63 4.26
C ALA A 203 -1.03 -12.28 5.26
N VAL A 204 -1.00 -13.61 5.37
CA VAL A 204 -1.78 -14.35 6.37
C VAL A 204 -1.35 -13.98 7.80
N GLU A 205 -0.04 -13.91 8.06
CA GLU A 205 0.50 -13.56 9.36
C GLU A 205 0.16 -12.11 9.74
N LEU A 206 0.24 -11.17 8.81
CA LEU A 206 -0.16 -9.77 9.06
C LEU A 206 -1.62 -9.69 9.51
N GLY A 207 -2.53 -10.35 8.80
CA GLY A 207 -3.95 -10.36 9.16
C GLY A 207 -4.20 -10.96 10.55
N LYS A 208 -3.59 -12.12 10.85
CA LYS A 208 -3.70 -12.78 12.17
C LYS A 208 -3.14 -11.91 13.30
N ASN A 209 -2.01 -11.26 13.09
CA ASN A 209 -1.35 -10.42 14.09
C ASN A 209 -2.18 -9.16 14.39
N ILE A 210 -2.77 -8.52 13.35
CA ILE A 210 -3.70 -7.40 13.54
C ILE A 210 -4.92 -7.86 14.36
N ALA A 211 -5.51 -9.00 14.02
CA ALA A 211 -6.67 -9.52 14.76
C ALA A 211 -6.31 -9.87 16.21
N ALA A 212 -5.16 -10.47 16.46
CA ALA A 212 -4.68 -10.76 17.81
C ALA A 212 -4.49 -9.47 18.63
N LYS A 213 -3.88 -8.45 18.01
CA LYS A 213 -3.69 -7.14 18.65
C LYS A 213 -5.01 -6.46 19.01
N LEU A 214 -6.00 -6.50 18.13
CA LEU A 214 -7.32 -5.94 18.41
C LEU A 214 -8.04 -6.67 19.55
N LYS A 215 -7.92 -8.00 19.65
CA LYS A 215 -8.54 -8.81 20.70
C LYS A 215 -7.85 -8.68 22.06
N SER A 216 -6.62 -8.17 22.11
CA SER A 216 -5.87 -7.97 23.36
C SER A 216 -6.13 -6.62 24.05
N LYS A 217 -6.90 -5.75 23.42
CA LYS A 217 -7.36 -4.46 23.96
C LYS A 217 -8.69 -4.62 24.68
#